data_4883ec780e3ea087a6485e704be37596
#
_entry.id   4883ec780e3ea087a6485e704be37596
#
_cell.length_a   1.000
_cell.length_b   1.000
_cell.length_c   1.000
_cell.angle_alpha   90.00
_cell.angle_beta   90.00
_cell.angle_gamma   90.00
#
_symmetry.space_group_name_H-M   'P 1'
#
loop_
_entity.id
_entity.type
_entity.pdbx_description
1 polymer ?
#
loop_
_entity_poly.entity_id
_entity_poly.type
_entity_poly.pdbx_seq_one_letter_code
_entity_poly.pdbx_strand_id
1 'polypeptide(L)'
;MKKIIYTFTLIMAMLSPAFAGDITVDMLNKRDDGAKMVYSEDISRVDVGDTITWLPTTKGHNVHIKAGPEGFELPKRSKMNKEYSFTFEIPGVYYYECTPHKGMGMIA
;
A
#
# COMPACT_ATOMS: atom_id res chain seq x y z
N MET A 1 21.67 58.85 -12.17
CA MET A 1 21.65 57.46 -12.72
C MET A 1 20.89 56.58 -11.75
N LYS A 2 19.76 56.10 -12.20
CA LYS A 2 18.97 55.18 -11.41
C LYS A 2 19.51 53.76 -11.63
N LYS A 3 20.05 53.15 -10.59
CA LYS A 3 20.38 51.73 -10.60
C LYS A 3 19.09 50.95 -10.37
N ILE A 4 18.64 50.28 -11.39
CA ILE A 4 17.51 49.33 -11.24
C ILE A 4 18.09 48.06 -10.69
N ILE A 5 17.80 47.80 -9.42
CA ILE A 5 18.15 46.54 -8.79
C ILE A 5 16.99 45.59 -9.08
N TYR A 6 17.20 44.68 -10.00
CA TYR A 6 16.28 43.58 -10.20
C TYR A 6 16.54 42.55 -9.07
N THR A 7 15.68 42.63 -8.07
CA THR A 7 15.67 41.55 -7.11
C THR A 7 15.01 40.36 -7.77
N PHE A 8 15.80 39.44 -8.25
CA PHE A 8 15.33 38.17 -8.72
C PHE A 8 14.92 37.39 -7.49
N THR A 9 13.64 37.45 -7.14
CA THR A 9 13.10 36.53 -6.16
C THR A 9 12.97 35.21 -6.87
N LEU A 10 13.99 34.36 -6.70
CA LEU A 10 13.90 32.97 -7.10
C LEU A 10 12.86 32.32 -6.21
N ILE A 11 11.61 32.31 -6.64
CA ILE A 11 10.62 31.41 -6.06
C ILE A 11 11.05 30.02 -6.45
N MET A 12 11.86 29.41 -5.62
CA MET A 12 12.00 27.98 -5.64
C MET A 12 10.63 27.42 -5.26
N ALA A 13 9.81 27.14 -6.27
CA ALA A 13 8.73 26.24 -6.07
C ALA A 13 9.38 24.94 -5.56
N MET A 14 9.29 24.71 -4.26
CA MET A 14 9.57 23.42 -3.70
C MET A 14 8.50 22.48 -4.27
N LEU A 15 8.77 21.94 -5.44
CA LEU A 15 8.19 20.71 -5.87
C LEU A 15 8.70 19.69 -4.85
N SER A 16 7.92 19.52 -3.78
CA SER A 16 8.04 18.31 -2.98
C SER A 16 7.96 17.17 -3.98
N PRO A 17 9.05 16.40 -4.20
CA PRO A 17 8.88 15.20 -4.99
C PRO A 17 7.72 14.47 -4.34
N ALA A 18 6.69 14.17 -5.14
CA ALA A 18 5.65 13.27 -4.70
C ALA A 18 6.34 11.93 -4.47
N PHE A 19 6.85 11.74 -3.27
CA PHE A 19 7.28 10.42 -2.86
C PHE A 19 6.05 9.56 -2.90
N ALA A 20 6.08 8.52 -3.74
CA ALA A 20 5.19 7.41 -3.57
C ALA A 20 5.20 7.08 -2.08
N GLY A 21 4.06 7.25 -1.40
CA GLY A 21 3.95 6.97 0.02
C GLY A 21 3.97 5.46 0.21
N ASP A 22 5.08 4.92 0.70
CA ASP A 22 5.14 3.53 1.08
C ASP A 22 4.37 3.35 2.37
N ILE A 23 3.42 2.42 2.36
CA ILE A 23 2.67 2.05 3.56
C ILE A 23 2.95 0.62 3.95
N THR A 24 2.78 0.34 5.23
CA THR A 24 2.98 -0.98 5.82
C THR A 24 1.65 -1.49 6.35
N VAL A 25 1.35 -2.75 6.04
CA VAL A 25 0.18 -3.47 6.53
C VAL A 25 0.65 -4.70 7.29
N ASP A 26 0.18 -4.89 8.51
CA ASP A 26 0.50 -6.07 9.30
C ASP A 26 -0.48 -7.21 9.03
N MET A 27 0.03 -8.43 8.99
CA MET A 27 -0.78 -9.64 8.96
C MET A 27 -0.91 -10.17 10.38
N LEU A 28 -2.13 -10.18 10.92
CA LEU A 28 -2.39 -10.36 12.34
C LEU A 28 -3.33 -11.52 12.65
N ASN A 29 -3.06 -12.21 13.75
CA ASN A 29 -4.03 -13.12 14.36
C ASN A 29 -5.13 -12.35 15.10
N LYS A 30 -4.77 -11.19 15.67
CA LYS A 30 -5.71 -10.34 16.39
C LYS A 30 -5.29 -8.87 16.27
N ARG A 31 -6.26 -8.04 15.99
CA ARG A 31 -6.13 -6.58 15.95
C ARG A 31 -6.62 -5.99 17.27
N ASP A 32 -6.22 -4.75 17.58
CA ASP A 32 -6.57 -4.06 18.82
C ASP A 32 -8.07 -3.89 19.03
N ASP A 33 -8.87 -3.84 17.96
CA ASP A 33 -10.33 -3.77 18.02
C ASP A 33 -10.99 -5.13 18.31
N GLY A 34 -10.20 -6.19 18.50
CA GLY A 34 -10.68 -7.54 18.77
C GLY A 34 -10.92 -8.40 17.55
N ALA A 35 -10.82 -7.85 16.34
CA ALA A 35 -10.95 -8.64 15.12
C ALA A 35 -9.82 -9.67 15.01
N LYS A 36 -10.17 -10.90 14.63
CA LYS A 36 -9.23 -12.03 14.54
C LYS A 36 -8.98 -12.39 13.07
N MET A 37 -7.76 -12.87 12.80
CA MET A 37 -7.32 -13.22 11.45
C MET A 37 -7.63 -12.11 10.48
N VAL A 38 -6.87 -11.02 10.59
CA VAL A 38 -7.11 -9.77 9.86
C VAL A 38 -5.80 -9.13 9.41
N TYR A 39 -5.91 -8.28 8.41
CA TYR A 39 -4.89 -7.27 8.12
C TYR A 39 -5.08 -6.09 9.06
N SER A 40 -4.01 -5.36 9.33
CA SER A 40 -4.08 -4.17 10.21
C SER A 40 -5.03 -3.10 9.68
N GLU A 41 -5.22 -3.05 8.37
CA GLU A 41 -6.12 -2.11 7.69
C GLU A 41 -7.18 -2.86 6.89
N ASP A 42 -8.44 -2.50 7.07
CA ASP A 42 -9.55 -3.06 6.27
C ASP A 42 -9.55 -2.48 4.86
N ILE A 43 -9.18 -1.20 4.74
CA ILE A 43 -9.05 -0.48 3.48
C ILE A 43 -7.78 0.35 3.55
N SER A 44 -6.89 0.12 2.58
CA SER A 44 -5.70 0.94 2.40
C SER A 44 -5.88 1.86 1.20
N ARG A 45 -5.62 3.14 1.39
CA ARG A 45 -5.65 4.13 0.32
C ARG A 45 -4.24 4.49 -0.08
N VAL A 46 -3.95 4.33 -1.36
CA VAL A 46 -2.63 4.61 -1.92
C VAL A 46 -2.76 5.38 -3.22
N ASP A 47 -1.74 6.15 -3.55
CA ASP A 47 -1.64 6.82 -4.83
C ASP A 47 -0.93 5.90 -5.84
N VAL A 48 -1.12 6.19 -7.12
CA VAL A 48 -0.39 5.49 -8.19
C VAL A 48 1.11 5.62 -7.97
N GLY A 49 1.81 4.49 -8.02
CA GLY A 49 3.24 4.41 -7.76
C GLY A 49 3.60 4.09 -6.31
N ASP A 50 2.62 4.09 -5.39
CA ASP A 50 2.85 3.71 -4.00
C ASP A 50 3.05 2.20 -3.87
N THR A 51 3.86 1.82 -2.89
CA THR A 51 4.13 0.43 -2.54
C THR A 51 3.50 0.09 -1.20
N ILE A 52 2.77 -1.02 -1.14
CA ILE A 52 2.34 -1.62 0.11
C ILE A 52 3.29 -2.76 0.44
N THR A 53 3.78 -2.76 1.67
CA THR A 53 4.55 -3.86 2.23
C THR A 53 3.74 -4.53 3.33
N TRP A 54 3.45 -5.81 3.15
CA TRP A 54 2.79 -6.62 4.17
C TRP A 54 3.83 -7.35 5.00
N LEU A 55 3.74 -7.18 6.31
CA LEU A 55 4.65 -7.77 7.27
C LEU A 55 4.03 -9.01 7.91
N PRO A 56 4.77 -10.13 8.02
CA PRO A 56 4.32 -11.33 8.71
C PRO A 56 4.43 -11.16 10.24
N THR A 57 3.72 -10.18 10.78
CA THR A 57 3.76 -9.83 12.20
C THR A 57 3.33 -11.00 13.06
N THR A 58 2.30 -11.74 12.63
CA THR A 58 1.93 -13.03 13.20
C THR A 58 2.04 -14.10 12.12
N LYS A 59 2.40 -15.32 12.51
CA LYS A 59 2.54 -16.45 11.60
C LYS A 59 1.20 -16.96 11.08
N GLY A 60 1.23 -17.58 9.91
CA GLY A 60 0.07 -18.27 9.33
C GLY A 60 -0.69 -17.46 8.29
N HIS A 61 -0.10 -16.43 7.75
CA HIS A 61 -0.75 -15.51 6.82
C HIS A 61 0.05 -15.31 5.52
N ASN A 62 -0.67 -14.90 4.50
CA ASN A 62 -0.12 -14.48 3.22
C ASN A 62 -0.96 -13.37 2.58
N VAL A 63 -0.57 -12.98 1.38
CA VAL A 63 -1.30 -12.00 0.57
C VAL A 63 -1.55 -12.60 -0.81
N HIS A 64 -2.81 -12.61 -1.22
CA HIS A 64 -3.20 -13.04 -2.56
C HIS A 64 -4.11 -11.98 -3.17
N ILE A 65 -3.57 -11.19 -4.09
CA ILE A 65 -4.36 -10.20 -4.81
C ILE A 65 -5.23 -10.95 -5.82
N LYS A 66 -6.54 -10.85 -5.68
CA LYS A 66 -7.52 -11.64 -6.43
C LYS A 66 -8.27 -10.85 -7.49
N ALA A 67 -8.32 -9.54 -7.34
CA ALA A 67 -9.01 -8.67 -8.28
C ALA A 67 -8.37 -7.29 -8.32
N GLY A 68 -8.50 -6.62 -9.45
CA GLY A 68 -8.01 -5.28 -9.67
C GLY A 68 -8.71 -4.64 -10.85
N PRO A 69 -8.30 -3.43 -11.23
CA PRO A 69 -8.87 -2.71 -12.36
C PRO A 69 -8.56 -3.42 -13.69
N GLU A 70 -9.28 -3.00 -14.72
CA GLU A 70 -9.01 -3.48 -16.09
C GLU A 70 -7.56 -3.24 -16.49
N GLY A 71 -6.95 -4.24 -17.13
CA GLY A 71 -5.54 -4.20 -17.54
C GLY A 71 -4.55 -4.60 -16.46
N PHE A 72 -5.03 -4.86 -15.24
CA PHE A 72 -4.20 -5.36 -14.15
C PHE A 72 -3.98 -6.87 -14.27
N GLU A 73 -2.71 -7.28 -14.30
CA GLU A 73 -2.35 -8.69 -14.28
C GLU A 73 -2.25 -9.16 -12.82
N LEU A 74 -2.99 -10.23 -12.50
CA LEU A 74 -2.97 -10.81 -11.16
C LEU A 74 -1.61 -11.43 -10.86
N PRO A 75 -0.90 -10.96 -9.83
CA PRO A 75 0.37 -11.54 -9.43
C PRO A 75 0.15 -12.89 -8.73
N LYS A 76 1.23 -13.64 -8.61
CA LYS A 76 1.20 -14.84 -7.78
C LYS A 76 0.98 -14.47 -6.32
N ARG A 77 0.28 -15.34 -5.58
CA ARG A 77 0.15 -15.19 -4.13
C ARG A 77 1.52 -15.17 -3.45
N SER A 78 1.63 -14.43 -2.38
CA SER A 78 2.84 -14.44 -1.56
C SER A 78 3.02 -15.80 -0.86
N LYS A 79 4.26 -16.10 -0.49
CA LYS A 79 4.55 -17.26 0.34
C LYS A 79 4.06 -17.02 1.77
N MET A 80 3.73 -18.11 2.45
CA MET A 80 3.33 -18.07 3.86
C MET A 80 4.47 -17.54 4.73
N ASN A 81 4.11 -16.70 5.70
CA ASN A 81 5.05 -16.18 6.70
C ASN A 81 6.20 -15.36 6.13
N LYS A 82 6.01 -14.74 4.98
CA LYS A 82 7.00 -13.90 4.32
C LYS A 82 6.49 -12.48 4.15
N GLU A 83 7.40 -11.54 4.25
CA GLU A 83 7.17 -10.17 3.82
C GLU A 83 6.86 -10.16 2.32
N TYR A 84 5.90 -9.33 1.94
CA TYR A 84 5.48 -9.19 0.55
C TYR A 84 5.27 -7.71 0.25
N SER A 85 5.79 -7.26 -0.88
CA SER A 85 5.61 -5.88 -1.35
C SER A 85 5.02 -5.87 -2.74
N PHE A 86 4.14 -4.92 -2.99
CA PHE A 86 3.56 -4.70 -4.30
C PHE A 86 3.38 -3.21 -4.58
N THR A 87 3.78 -2.77 -5.77
CA THR A 87 3.64 -1.38 -6.22
C THR A 87 2.44 -1.28 -7.14
N PHE A 88 1.53 -0.34 -6.85
CA PHE A 88 0.29 -0.16 -7.58
C PHE A 88 0.45 0.92 -8.65
N GLU A 89 0.49 0.50 -9.91
CA GLU A 89 0.72 1.39 -11.07
C GLU A 89 -0.56 1.82 -11.77
N ILE A 90 -1.65 1.10 -11.59
CA ILE A 90 -2.93 1.36 -12.26
C ILE A 90 -3.93 1.82 -11.21
N PRO A 91 -4.57 2.99 -11.39
CA PRO A 91 -5.59 3.46 -10.46
C PRO A 91 -6.83 2.59 -10.51
N GLY A 92 -7.43 2.34 -9.37
CA GLY A 92 -8.63 1.52 -9.26
C GLY A 92 -8.79 0.89 -7.90
N VAL A 93 -9.68 -0.07 -7.80
CA VAL A 93 -9.94 -0.84 -6.59
C VAL A 93 -9.34 -2.22 -6.73
N TYR A 94 -8.62 -2.63 -5.71
CA TYR A 94 -7.98 -3.94 -5.62
C TYR A 94 -8.56 -4.71 -4.45
N TYR A 95 -8.65 -6.01 -4.60
CA TYR A 95 -9.10 -6.92 -3.57
C TYR A 95 -8.02 -7.98 -3.32
N TYR A 96 -7.69 -8.20 -2.08
CA TYR A 96 -6.75 -9.27 -1.69
C TYR A 96 -7.26 -10.02 -0.46
N GLU A 97 -6.74 -11.22 -0.28
CA GLU A 97 -7.15 -12.13 0.77
C GLU A 97 -5.95 -12.93 1.31
N CYS A 98 -6.11 -13.40 2.53
CA CYS A 98 -5.23 -14.41 3.10
C CYS A 98 -5.76 -15.80 2.72
N THR A 99 -4.96 -16.59 2.03
CA THR A 99 -5.41 -17.88 1.49
C THR A 99 -6.00 -18.81 2.57
N PRO A 100 -5.33 -19.06 3.73
CA PRO A 100 -5.89 -19.96 4.73
C PRO A 100 -7.06 -19.36 5.52
N HIS A 101 -7.21 -18.03 5.57
CA HIS A 101 -8.21 -17.38 6.44
C HIS A 101 -9.28 -16.59 5.68
N LYS A 102 -9.33 -16.69 4.36
CA LYS A 102 -10.33 -16.00 3.55
C LYS A 102 -11.76 -16.34 3.98
N GLY A 103 -12.02 -17.60 4.35
CA GLY A 103 -13.31 -18.04 4.86
C GLY A 103 -13.67 -17.48 6.23
N MET A 104 -12.72 -16.90 6.94
CA MET A 104 -12.91 -16.21 8.21
C MET A 104 -13.03 -14.69 8.03
N GLY A 105 -12.99 -14.19 6.79
CA GLY A 105 -13.08 -12.78 6.48
C GLY A 105 -11.74 -12.04 6.50
N MET A 106 -10.61 -12.72 6.39
CA MET A 106 -9.31 -12.06 6.26
C MET A 106 -9.10 -11.56 4.83
N ILE A 107 -9.68 -10.42 4.57
CA ILE A 107 -9.73 -9.75 3.27
C ILE A 107 -9.51 -8.24 3.44
N ALA A 108 -9.07 -7.61 2.40
CA ALA A 108 -9.01 -6.15 2.34
C ALA A 108 -8.88 -5.60 0.89
#